data_2c724bf3f85d339dcc16289a399743c2
#
_entry.id   2c724bf3f85d339dcc16289a399743c2
#
_cell.length_a   1.000
_cell.length_b   1.000
_cell.length_c   1.000
_cell.angle_alpha   90.00
_cell.angle_beta   90.00
_cell.angle_gamma   90.00
#
_symmetry.space_group_name_H-M   'P 1'
#
loop_
_entity.id
_entity.type
_entity.pdbx_description
1 polymer ?
#
loop_
_entity_poly.entity_id
_entity_poly.type
_entity_poly.pdbx_seq_one_letter_code
_entity_poly.pdbx_strand_id
1 'polypeptide(L)'
;MEVETPILQPIYGGASAKPFVTHHNKLDMKLYLRIANELYLKRLIVGGFEGVYEFSKDFRNEGMSRFHNPEFTQMELYVAYKDYDWVMCLVEKMVENIALDLHGTTKVSY
;
A
#
# COMPACT_ATOMS: atom_id res chain seq x y z
N MET A 1 -2.05 -12.47 -5.72
CA MET A 1 -0.89 -12.25 -6.63
C MET A 1 -0.16 -11.01 -6.20
N GLU A 2 1.17 -11.05 -6.14
CA GLU A 2 2.00 -9.85 -5.97
C GLU A 2 2.09 -9.07 -7.27
N VAL A 3 2.01 -7.74 -7.17
CA VAL A 3 2.05 -6.84 -8.32
C VAL A 3 2.93 -5.63 -8.02
N GLU A 4 3.35 -4.93 -9.07
CA GLU A 4 4.00 -3.62 -8.99
C GLU A 4 3.18 -2.61 -9.78
N THR A 5 2.88 -1.46 -9.18
CA THR A 5 2.11 -0.39 -9.80
C THR A 5 2.94 0.90 -9.89
N PRO A 6 2.58 1.87 -10.76
CA PRO A 6 3.38 3.05 -10.99
C PRO A 6 3.57 3.93 -9.74
N ILE A 7 4.81 4.33 -9.46
CA ILE A 7 5.15 5.34 -8.46
C ILE A 7 4.80 6.75 -8.97
N LEU A 8 5.13 7.03 -10.25
CA LEU A 8 4.78 8.30 -10.89
C LEU A 8 3.37 8.22 -11.44
N GLN A 9 2.49 9.09 -10.97
CA GLN A 9 1.06 9.06 -11.29
C GLN A 9 0.58 10.42 -11.82
N PRO A 10 -0.26 10.45 -12.87
CA PRO A 10 -0.87 11.68 -13.35
C PRO A 10 -1.97 12.23 -12.42
N ILE A 11 -2.56 11.34 -11.63
CA ILE A 11 -3.58 11.65 -10.62
C ILE A 11 -3.22 10.91 -9.35
N TYR A 12 -3.07 11.63 -8.25
CA TYR A 12 -2.84 11.03 -6.94
C TYR A 12 -4.15 10.80 -6.19
N GLY A 13 -4.16 9.87 -5.26
CA GLY A 13 -5.33 9.57 -4.42
C GLY A 13 -5.13 8.31 -3.58
N GLY A 14 -6.20 7.85 -2.94
CA GLY A 14 -6.18 6.68 -2.05
C GLY A 14 -5.84 7.02 -0.59
N ALA A 15 -5.47 8.27 -0.32
CA ALA A 15 -5.23 8.75 1.04
C ALA A 15 -5.47 10.27 1.12
N SER A 16 -5.62 10.78 2.35
CA SER A 16 -5.70 12.22 2.62
C SER A 16 -4.30 12.74 2.97
N ALA A 17 -3.49 13.01 1.94
CA ALA A 17 -2.12 13.49 2.09
C ALA A 17 -1.71 14.41 0.96
N LYS A 18 -0.69 15.27 1.20
CA LYS A 18 -0.11 16.11 0.15
C LYS A 18 0.95 15.32 -0.62
N PRO A 19 0.88 15.29 -1.97
CA PRO A 19 1.88 14.61 -2.78
C PRO A 19 3.15 15.45 -2.98
N PHE A 20 4.27 14.78 -3.24
CA PHE A 20 5.39 15.39 -3.94
C PHE A 20 5.03 15.51 -5.42
N VAL A 21 5.44 16.62 -6.02
CA VAL A 21 5.13 16.98 -7.41
C VAL A 21 6.41 16.98 -8.23
N THR A 22 6.33 16.43 -9.43
CA THR A 22 7.40 16.47 -10.42
C THR A 22 6.85 16.83 -11.80
N HIS A 23 7.74 16.99 -12.79
CA HIS A 23 7.40 17.35 -14.15
C HIS A 23 8.04 16.40 -15.15
N HIS A 24 7.25 15.89 -16.09
CA HIS A 24 7.72 15.08 -17.20
C HIS A 24 8.09 15.99 -18.37
N ASN A 25 9.39 16.28 -18.55
CA ASN A 25 9.88 17.29 -19.48
C ASN A 25 9.39 17.07 -20.93
N LYS A 26 9.51 15.84 -21.45
CA LYS A 26 9.16 15.55 -22.84
C LYS A 26 7.66 15.64 -23.14
N LEU A 27 6.84 15.27 -22.16
CA LEU A 27 5.37 15.29 -22.32
C LEU A 27 4.75 16.59 -21.80
N ASP A 28 5.58 17.49 -21.25
CA ASP A 28 5.14 18.75 -20.63
C ASP A 28 3.94 18.55 -19.68
N MET A 29 4.05 17.56 -18.79
CA MET A 29 2.96 17.22 -17.90
C MET A 29 3.41 17.10 -16.45
N LYS A 30 2.53 17.52 -15.56
CA LYS A 30 2.69 17.38 -14.12
C LYS A 30 2.44 15.94 -13.69
N LEU A 31 3.34 15.40 -12.87
CA LEU A 31 3.21 14.09 -12.25
C LEU A 31 3.37 14.20 -10.74
N TYR A 32 2.92 13.18 -10.05
CA TYR A 32 2.96 13.08 -8.61
C TYR A 32 3.66 11.77 -8.20
N LEU A 33 4.49 11.83 -7.17
CA LEU A 33 4.86 10.61 -6.45
C LEU A 33 3.64 10.11 -5.68
N ARG A 34 3.32 8.84 -5.79
CA ARG A 34 2.11 8.26 -5.17
C ARG A 34 2.11 8.45 -3.65
N ILE A 35 0.94 8.74 -3.12
CA ILE A 35 0.69 8.84 -1.67
C ILE A 35 0.11 7.54 -1.08
N ALA A 36 -0.36 6.65 -1.96
CA ALA A 36 -0.91 5.33 -1.70
C ALA A 36 -0.97 4.54 -3.01
N ASN A 37 -1.00 3.23 -2.93
CA ASN A 37 -1.16 2.34 -4.09
C ASN A 37 -2.61 1.89 -4.34
N GLU A 38 -3.55 2.31 -3.52
CA GLU A 38 -4.98 1.95 -3.53
C GLU A 38 -5.62 2.00 -4.92
N LEU A 39 -5.49 3.14 -5.62
CA LEU A 39 -6.23 3.36 -6.87
C LEU A 39 -5.85 2.36 -7.97
N TYR A 40 -4.58 2.00 -8.07
CA TYR A 40 -4.12 1.04 -9.06
C TYR A 40 -4.47 -0.39 -8.67
N LEU A 41 -4.37 -0.75 -7.40
CA LEU A 41 -4.77 -2.08 -6.92
C LEU A 41 -6.28 -2.31 -7.13
N LYS A 42 -7.12 -1.30 -6.87
CA LYS A 42 -8.55 -1.37 -7.18
C LYS A 42 -8.84 -1.53 -8.68
N ARG A 43 -8.05 -0.88 -9.56
CA ARG A 43 -8.18 -1.08 -11.02
C ARG A 43 -7.87 -2.51 -11.44
N LEU A 44 -6.89 -3.16 -10.81
CA LEU A 44 -6.58 -4.55 -11.07
C LEU A 44 -7.73 -5.48 -10.67
N ILE A 45 -8.38 -5.22 -9.53
CA ILE A 45 -9.58 -5.95 -9.12
C ILE A 45 -10.72 -5.75 -10.15
N VAL A 46 -10.96 -4.52 -10.58
CA VAL A 46 -11.95 -4.23 -11.64
C VAL A 46 -11.57 -4.92 -12.96
N GLY A 47 -10.26 -5.04 -13.23
CA GLY A 47 -9.72 -5.77 -14.39
C GLY A 47 -9.84 -7.30 -14.31
N GLY A 48 -10.39 -7.84 -13.21
CA GLY A 48 -10.69 -9.27 -13.07
C GLY A 48 -9.69 -10.07 -12.24
N PHE A 49 -8.76 -9.42 -11.54
CA PHE A 49 -7.92 -10.12 -10.58
C PHE A 49 -8.73 -10.47 -9.33
N GLU A 50 -8.64 -11.71 -8.88
CA GLU A 50 -9.35 -12.16 -7.67
C GLU A 50 -8.74 -11.59 -6.38
N GLY A 51 -7.42 -11.40 -6.37
CA GLY A 51 -6.71 -10.82 -5.25
C GLY A 51 -5.30 -10.37 -5.63
N VAL A 52 -4.95 -9.17 -5.17
CA VAL A 52 -3.65 -8.55 -5.41
C VAL A 52 -3.08 -7.97 -4.13
N TYR A 53 -1.76 -7.92 -4.03
CA TYR A 53 -1.05 -7.18 -2.99
C TYR A 53 0.24 -6.58 -3.55
N GLU A 54 0.69 -5.52 -2.93
CA GLU A 54 1.92 -4.82 -3.29
C GLU A 54 2.65 -4.36 -2.04
N PHE A 55 3.96 -4.64 -1.98
CA PHE A 55 4.88 -3.93 -1.10
C PHE A 55 5.38 -2.69 -1.83
N SER A 56 5.03 -1.53 -1.32
CA SER A 56 5.24 -0.28 -2.04
C SER A 56 6.00 0.77 -1.25
N LYS A 57 6.74 1.61 -1.97
CA LYS A 57 7.21 2.91 -1.48
C LYS A 57 6.15 3.95 -1.77
N ASP A 58 5.68 4.63 -0.73
CA ASP A 58 4.75 5.74 -0.83
C ASP A 58 5.35 7.02 -0.25
N PHE A 59 4.82 8.16 -0.69
CA PHE A 59 5.44 9.46 -0.47
C PHE A 59 4.39 10.46 0.00
N ARG A 60 4.57 11.06 1.16
CA ARG A 60 3.69 12.10 1.69
C ARG A 60 4.48 13.33 2.05
N ASN A 61 4.19 14.45 1.38
CA ASN A 61 4.85 15.74 1.57
C ASN A 61 4.22 16.51 2.74
N GLU A 62 4.42 15.99 3.93
CA GLU A 62 3.85 16.48 5.18
C GLU A 62 4.91 16.58 6.27
N GLY A 63 4.50 17.01 7.47
CA GLY A 63 5.42 17.13 8.60
C GLY A 63 6.01 15.78 9.04
N MET A 64 7.24 15.81 9.52
CA MET A 64 7.95 14.66 10.07
C MET A 64 7.67 14.49 11.56
N SER A 65 7.61 13.24 12.03
CA SER A 65 7.52 12.90 13.44
C SER A 65 8.27 11.60 13.74
N ARG A 66 8.24 11.13 14.99
CA ARG A 66 8.83 9.82 15.36
C ARG A 66 8.22 8.64 14.58
N PHE A 67 7.01 8.80 14.06
CA PHE A 67 6.23 7.75 13.38
C PHE A 67 5.92 8.07 11.92
N HIS A 68 6.34 9.24 11.42
CA HIS A 68 6.00 9.71 10.08
C HIS A 68 7.25 10.16 9.34
N ASN A 69 7.59 9.44 8.29
CA ASN A 69 8.61 9.80 7.31
C ASN A 69 7.93 10.21 5.99
N PRO A 70 8.54 11.11 5.20
CA PRO A 70 7.99 11.51 3.90
C PRO A 70 8.03 10.38 2.86
N GLU A 71 8.93 9.43 3.03
CA GLU A 71 9.01 8.17 2.27
C GLU A 71 8.92 7.00 3.23
N PHE A 72 8.06 6.05 2.96
CA PHE A 72 7.86 4.86 3.78
C PHE A 72 7.45 3.67 2.94
N THR A 73 7.60 2.47 3.49
CA THR A 73 7.13 1.23 2.87
C THR A 73 5.84 0.79 3.54
N GLN A 74 4.85 0.46 2.74
CA GLN A 74 3.64 -0.20 3.22
C GLN A 74 3.31 -1.41 2.35
N MET A 75 2.48 -2.29 2.88
CA MET A 75 1.87 -3.37 2.13
C MET A 75 0.35 -3.14 2.13
N GLU A 76 -0.23 -3.11 0.93
CA GLU A 76 -1.68 -3.12 0.77
C GLU A 76 -2.11 -4.36 0.01
N LEU A 77 -3.30 -4.86 0.33
CA LEU A 77 -3.92 -5.97 -0.36
C LEU A 77 -5.40 -5.69 -0.64
N TYR A 78 -5.88 -6.21 -1.77
CA TYR A 78 -7.26 -6.11 -2.18
C TYR A 78 -7.73 -7.48 -2.68
N VAL A 79 -8.89 -7.91 -2.24
CA VAL A 79 -9.47 -9.22 -2.60
C VAL A 79 -10.92 -9.03 -3.01
N ALA A 80 -11.27 -9.55 -4.19
CA ALA A 80 -12.64 -9.49 -4.69
C ALA A 80 -13.58 -10.37 -3.86
N TYR A 81 -14.83 -9.92 -3.72
CA TYR A 81 -15.92 -10.67 -3.08
C TYR A 81 -15.66 -11.11 -1.63
N LYS A 82 -14.81 -10.37 -0.90
CA LYS A 82 -14.53 -10.57 0.52
C LYS A 82 -14.94 -9.33 1.31
N ASP A 83 -15.41 -9.54 2.52
CA ASP A 83 -15.79 -8.51 3.46
C ASP A 83 -14.69 -8.23 4.50
N TYR A 84 -14.96 -7.32 5.41
CA TYR A 84 -14.03 -6.95 6.46
C TYR A 84 -13.76 -8.08 7.46
N ASP A 85 -14.74 -8.95 7.74
CA ASP A 85 -14.58 -10.09 8.65
C ASP A 85 -13.53 -11.08 8.09
N TRP A 86 -13.59 -11.33 6.78
CA TRP A 86 -12.59 -12.15 6.11
C TRP A 86 -11.19 -11.51 6.20
N VAL A 87 -11.10 -10.19 6.01
CA VAL A 87 -9.81 -9.47 6.10
C VAL A 87 -9.27 -9.50 7.52
N MET A 88 -10.11 -9.36 8.55
CA MET A 88 -9.72 -9.49 9.96
C MET A 88 -9.08 -10.86 10.22
N CYS A 89 -9.74 -11.95 9.83
CA CYS A 89 -9.18 -13.31 9.95
C CYS A 89 -7.86 -13.48 9.19
N LEU A 90 -7.74 -12.89 8.01
CA LEU A 90 -6.49 -12.92 7.24
C LEU A 90 -5.34 -12.24 7.98
N VAL A 91 -5.58 -11.05 8.54
CA VAL A 91 -4.56 -10.28 9.28
C VAL A 91 -4.16 -11.01 10.56
N GLU A 92 -5.12 -11.53 11.33
CA GLU A 92 -4.84 -12.35 12.52
C GLU A 92 -3.95 -13.55 12.18
N LYS A 93 -4.32 -14.28 11.13
CA LYS A 93 -3.55 -15.44 10.66
C LYS A 93 -2.15 -15.09 10.21
N MET A 94 -1.99 -13.97 9.51
CA MET A 94 -0.70 -13.47 9.05
C MET A 94 0.21 -13.13 10.24
N VAL A 95 -0.29 -12.40 11.22
CA VAL A 95 0.49 -12.05 12.43
C VAL A 95 0.83 -13.29 13.25
N GLU A 96 -0.13 -14.23 13.41
CA GLU A 96 0.11 -15.52 14.08
C GLU A 96 1.23 -16.32 13.42
N ASN A 97 1.19 -16.46 12.10
CA ASN A 97 2.22 -17.18 11.35
C ASN A 97 3.60 -16.51 11.51
N ILE A 98 3.68 -15.20 11.41
CA ILE A 98 4.92 -14.44 11.60
C ILE A 98 5.47 -14.67 13.02
N ALA A 99 4.61 -14.61 14.04
CA ALA A 99 5.04 -14.86 15.42
C ALA A 99 5.56 -16.28 15.63
N LEU A 100 4.89 -17.28 15.04
CA LEU A 100 5.32 -18.67 15.08
C LEU A 100 6.67 -18.88 14.39
N ASP A 101 6.85 -18.28 13.20
CA ASP A 101 8.09 -18.39 12.42
C ASP A 101 9.29 -17.74 13.14
N LEU A 102 9.06 -16.59 13.78
CA LEU A 102 10.14 -15.83 14.45
C LEU A 102 10.43 -16.32 15.87
N HIS A 103 9.42 -16.73 16.62
CA HIS A 103 9.52 -16.98 18.06
C HIS A 103 9.16 -18.42 18.45
N GLY A 104 8.62 -19.23 17.53
CA GLY A 104 8.13 -20.57 17.84
C GLY A 104 6.85 -20.58 18.71
N THR A 105 6.27 -19.41 18.97
CA THR A 105 5.08 -19.24 19.82
C THR A 105 4.31 -17.99 19.41
N THR A 106 3.00 -18.00 19.65
CA THR A 106 2.13 -16.82 19.45
C THR A 106 2.12 -15.88 20.67
N LYS A 107 2.77 -16.27 21.77
CA LYS A 107 2.88 -15.42 22.97
C LYS A 107 4.11 -14.54 22.85
N VAL A 108 3.90 -13.24 22.62
CA VAL A 108 4.95 -12.22 22.53
C VAL A 108 4.90 -11.34 23.78
N SER A 109 6.04 -11.19 24.45
CA SER A 109 6.19 -10.24 25.56
C SER A 109 6.72 -8.91 25.03
N TYR A 110 6.17 -7.79 25.51
CA TYR A 110 6.61 -6.44 25.19
C TYR A 110 7.60 -5.93 26.24
#